data_bae39544f9b445ea6754862e78a44c87
#
_entry.id   bae39544f9b445ea6754862e78a44c87
#
_cell.length_a   1.000
_cell.length_b   1.000
_cell.length_c   1.000
_cell.angle_alpha   90.00
_cell.angle_beta   90.00
_cell.angle_gamma   90.00
#
_symmetry.space_group_name_H-M   'P 1'
#
loop_
_entity.id
_entity.type
_entity.pdbx_description
1 polymer ?
#
loop_
_entity_poly.entity_id
_entity_poly.type
_entity_poly.pdbx_seq_one_letter_code
_entity_poly.pdbx_strand_id
1 'polypeptide(L)'
;MVARSATRSSDRHETLVPDGAKVRTRDPQPYDQFELLPIAGSWRHGQAEHRLVDTNPFTGDVLLEIKQADRHDLDAAFAAGAKAQVEWAVSAPAARAQVFRRAADVMEARRGEIVDWLIKESGSTRLKANLEWEVTHTVMLWTTSVPHAVESRYIPSDITGKENQVRRKPVGVVGAISPWNWPLHLSNRTIAPALAVGNAVVVKPSSDTPVTGGLLLAKIFEEAGLPAGLLSVIVGAGSEIGDTFVSHPVPRVISFTGSTPVGRGIAALAAKASIIKRVDLELGGNAPFVVLADADLDQAVEAAVFGKFLHQGQICIAINRIIVEERVYHTFVDRFTQRVAKLKAGDPRDGDTMIGPIINNSQLQKLMARIRRARDDGCKQVLGGGPDGFVLPPHVFVNVTNQMELAAEEIFGPLAPVLRV
;
A
#
# COMPACT_ATOMS: atom_id res chain seq x y z
N MET A 1 -70.29 -7.31 -12.71
CA MET A 1 -71.03 -6.05 -12.53
C MET A 1 -70.06 -4.99 -12.02
N VAL A 2 -69.83 -4.04 -12.91
CA VAL A 2 -69.44 -2.65 -12.72
C VAL A 2 -68.24 -2.31 -11.81
N ALA A 3 -67.16 -2.01 -12.52
CA ALA A 3 -66.05 -1.22 -12.04
C ALA A 3 -66.42 0.23 -11.71
N ARG A 4 -65.82 0.81 -10.70
CA ARG A 4 -65.66 2.26 -10.59
C ARG A 4 -64.21 2.57 -10.24
N SER A 5 -63.58 3.26 -11.18
CA SER A 5 -62.28 3.93 -11.06
C SER A 5 -62.31 5.05 -10.02
N ALA A 6 -61.33 5.12 -9.18
CA ALA A 6 -61.03 6.30 -8.38
C ALA A 6 -59.59 6.71 -8.65
N THR A 7 -59.42 7.74 -9.45
CA THR A 7 -58.23 8.53 -9.65
C THR A 7 -57.85 9.19 -8.33
N ARG A 8 -56.69 8.87 -7.77
CA ARG A 8 -56.05 9.66 -6.70
C ARG A 8 -54.97 10.53 -7.32
N SER A 9 -55.20 11.82 -7.19
CA SER A 9 -54.27 12.91 -7.44
C SER A 9 -53.01 12.72 -6.60
N SER A 10 -51.86 12.77 -7.25
CA SER A 10 -50.57 12.81 -6.58
C SER A 10 -50.22 14.26 -6.24
N ASP A 11 -50.50 14.66 -5.03
CA ASP A 11 -49.88 15.86 -4.46
C ASP A 11 -48.43 15.56 -4.16
N ARG A 12 -47.55 16.09 -5.01
CA ARG A 12 -46.10 16.15 -4.75
C ARG A 12 -45.89 17.30 -3.73
N HIS A 13 -45.54 16.94 -2.51
CA HIS A 13 -44.89 17.88 -1.61
C HIS A 13 -43.45 18.10 -2.13
N GLU A 14 -43.25 19.11 -2.94
CA GLU A 14 -41.94 19.69 -3.15
C GLU A 14 -41.53 20.40 -1.86
N THR A 15 -40.67 19.74 -1.08
CA THR A 15 -39.88 20.43 -0.05
C THR A 15 -38.81 21.22 -0.78
N LEU A 16 -39.00 22.51 -0.93
CA LEU A 16 -37.97 23.48 -1.31
C LEU A 16 -36.85 23.45 -0.26
N VAL A 17 -35.75 22.79 -0.59
CA VAL A 17 -34.48 22.98 0.13
C VAL A 17 -33.90 24.30 -0.37
N PRO A 18 -33.63 25.26 0.51
CA PRO A 18 -33.00 26.52 0.09
C PRO A 18 -31.66 26.22 -0.56
N ASP A 19 -31.43 26.84 -1.69
CA ASP A 19 -30.17 26.83 -2.45
C ASP A 19 -29.02 27.18 -1.48
N GLY A 20 -28.36 26.17 -0.92
CA GLY A 20 -27.24 26.34 -0.02
C GLY A 20 -26.08 26.91 -0.81
N ALA A 21 -25.76 28.17 -0.59
CA ALA A 21 -24.53 28.77 -1.05
C ALA A 21 -23.37 27.76 -0.80
N LYS A 22 -22.74 27.25 -1.85
CA LYS A 22 -21.48 26.48 -1.74
C LYS A 22 -20.50 27.39 -1.02
N VAL A 23 -20.33 27.17 0.27
CA VAL A 23 -19.22 27.75 1.02
C VAL A 23 -17.98 27.21 0.32
N ARG A 24 -17.31 28.06 -0.45
CA ARG A 24 -15.96 27.75 -0.94
C ARG A 24 -15.08 27.72 0.31
N THR A 25 -14.97 26.54 0.91
CA THR A 25 -13.90 26.26 1.86
C THR A 25 -12.61 26.44 1.08
N ARG A 26 -11.73 27.35 1.52
CA ARG A 26 -10.37 27.43 0.95
C ARG A 26 -9.77 26.05 1.10
N ASP A 27 -9.10 25.57 0.02
CA ASP A 27 -8.33 24.33 0.12
C ASP A 27 -7.40 24.44 1.34
N PRO A 28 -7.27 23.38 2.14
CA PRO A 28 -6.38 23.39 3.29
C PRO A 28 -4.96 23.70 2.84
N GLN A 29 -4.21 24.46 3.66
CA GLN A 29 -2.79 24.70 3.38
C GLN A 29 -2.07 23.36 3.32
N PRO A 30 -1.17 23.14 2.33
CA PRO A 30 -0.39 21.91 2.25
C PRO A 30 0.36 21.62 3.54
N TYR A 31 0.53 20.34 3.85
CA TYR A 31 1.38 19.93 4.95
C TYR A 31 2.83 20.27 4.67
N ASP A 32 3.54 20.63 5.71
CA ASP A 32 4.96 20.97 5.71
C ASP A 32 5.74 20.18 6.78
N GLN A 33 7.04 20.46 6.90
CA GLN A 33 7.94 19.89 7.92
C GLN A 33 8.05 18.34 7.84
N PHE A 34 8.05 17.78 6.65
CA PHE A 34 8.30 16.35 6.47
C PHE A 34 9.75 15.92 6.69
N GLU A 35 10.68 16.87 6.94
CA GLU A 35 12.03 16.61 7.44
C GLU A 35 12.06 16.20 8.92
N LEU A 36 10.95 16.39 9.64
CA LEU A 36 10.76 15.96 11.03
C LEU A 36 10.03 14.60 11.08
N LEU A 37 10.29 13.88 12.17
CA LEU A 37 9.70 12.58 12.46
C LEU A 37 8.72 12.69 13.65
N PRO A 38 7.51 12.13 13.56
CA PRO A 38 6.57 12.08 14.69
C PRO A 38 6.98 10.96 15.64
N ILE A 39 7.87 11.27 16.58
CA ILE A 39 8.43 10.33 17.55
C ILE A 39 7.93 10.70 18.94
N ALA A 40 7.38 9.73 19.64
CA ALA A 40 6.93 9.90 21.04
C ALA A 40 5.92 11.05 21.24
N GLY A 41 5.09 11.34 20.23
CA GLY A 41 4.04 12.37 20.28
C GLY A 41 4.52 13.79 19.95
N SER A 42 5.71 13.96 19.40
CA SER A 42 6.23 15.25 18.93
C SER A 42 6.97 15.12 17.61
N TRP A 43 6.87 16.15 16.75
CA TRP A 43 7.64 16.24 15.51
C TRP A 43 9.05 16.76 15.83
N ARG A 44 10.09 16.00 15.49
CA ARG A 44 11.47 16.35 15.72
C ARG A 44 12.41 15.66 14.75
N HIS A 45 13.63 16.13 14.61
CA HIS A 45 14.66 15.44 13.86
C HIS A 45 15.02 14.10 14.51
N GLY A 46 15.38 13.12 13.68
CA GLY A 46 16.03 11.90 14.15
C GLY A 46 17.44 12.18 14.71
N GLN A 47 17.99 11.23 15.45
CA GLN A 47 19.28 11.38 16.15
C GLN A 47 20.46 10.71 15.42
N ALA A 48 20.19 9.90 14.36
CA ALA A 48 21.27 9.30 13.58
C ALA A 48 22.17 10.36 12.93
N GLU A 49 23.42 10.00 12.67
CA GLU A 49 24.36 10.89 11.95
C GLU A 49 24.00 11.03 10.46
N HIS A 50 23.42 9.99 9.88
CA HIS A 50 23.08 9.91 8.47
C HIS A 50 21.78 10.64 8.14
N ARG A 51 21.72 11.16 6.90
CA ARG A 51 20.51 11.72 6.30
C ARG A 51 20.01 10.80 5.21
N LEU A 52 18.70 10.74 5.07
CA LEU A 52 18.03 10.19 3.91
C LEU A 52 17.73 11.32 2.95
N VAL A 53 18.11 11.17 1.69
CA VAL A 53 17.72 12.06 0.60
C VAL A 53 16.57 11.39 -0.12
N ASP A 54 15.38 11.97 -0.03
CA ASP A 54 14.19 11.54 -0.74
C ASP A 54 14.17 12.23 -2.10
N THR A 55 13.97 11.46 -3.17
CA THR A 55 14.09 11.94 -4.55
C THR A 55 12.90 11.55 -5.41
N ASN A 56 12.52 12.42 -6.33
CA ASN A 56 11.55 12.11 -7.36
C ASN A 56 12.16 11.12 -8.38
N PRO A 57 11.62 9.90 -8.53
CA PRO A 57 12.22 8.91 -9.42
C PRO A 57 12.09 9.26 -10.92
N PHE A 58 11.22 10.20 -11.29
CA PHE A 58 11.08 10.63 -12.68
C PHE A 58 12.05 11.76 -13.03
N THR A 59 12.14 12.80 -12.20
CA THR A 59 12.98 13.98 -12.51
C THR A 59 14.38 13.90 -11.91
N GLY A 60 14.58 13.08 -10.86
CA GLY A 60 15.82 13.04 -10.09
C GLY A 60 15.95 14.18 -9.08
N ASP A 61 14.97 15.08 -9.00
CA ASP A 61 14.99 16.18 -8.04
C ASP A 61 14.93 15.71 -6.61
N VAL A 62 15.66 16.37 -5.72
CA VAL A 62 15.55 16.16 -4.27
C VAL A 62 14.23 16.74 -3.79
N LEU A 63 13.38 15.91 -3.20
CA LEU A 63 12.13 16.31 -2.59
C LEU A 63 12.36 16.90 -1.19
N LEU A 64 13.15 16.20 -0.38
CA LEU A 64 13.54 16.63 0.96
C LEU A 64 14.71 15.80 1.50
N GLU A 65 15.32 16.28 2.59
CA GLU A 65 16.34 15.55 3.35
C GLU A 65 15.86 15.31 4.78
N ILE A 66 15.85 14.06 5.21
CA ILE A 66 15.43 13.66 6.55
C ILE A 66 16.65 13.21 7.36
N LYS A 67 16.87 13.82 8.52
CA LYS A 67 17.80 13.26 9.49
C LYS A 67 17.20 11.98 10.07
N GLN A 68 17.87 10.84 9.86
CA GLN A 68 17.32 9.52 10.15
C GLN A 68 17.18 9.29 11.67
N ALA A 69 16.29 8.37 12.02
CA ALA A 69 16.15 7.88 13.38
C ALA A 69 17.26 6.86 13.71
N ASP A 70 17.70 6.87 14.93
CA ASP A 70 18.61 5.86 15.49
C ASP A 70 17.87 4.89 16.45
N ARG A 71 18.64 4.09 17.18
CA ARG A 71 18.11 3.15 18.17
C ARG A 71 17.40 3.87 19.32
N HIS A 72 17.89 5.03 19.78
CA HIS A 72 17.28 5.77 20.89
C HIS A 72 15.93 6.35 20.48
N ASP A 73 15.80 6.80 19.23
CA ASP A 73 14.53 7.23 18.64
C ASP A 73 13.52 6.09 18.60
N LEU A 74 13.98 4.89 18.23
CA LEU A 74 13.16 3.69 18.19
C LEU A 74 12.69 3.28 19.59
N ASP A 75 13.61 3.27 20.58
CA ASP A 75 13.29 2.99 21.98
C ASP A 75 12.24 3.99 22.52
N ALA A 76 12.42 5.29 22.22
CA ALA A 76 11.49 6.35 22.61
C ALA A 76 10.10 6.17 21.97
N ALA A 77 10.03 5.82 20.67
CA ALA A 77 8.78 5.59 19.97
C ALA A 77 8.01 4.40 20.56
N PHE A 78 8.68 3.29 20.81
CA PHE A 78 8.04 2.10 21.39
C PHE A 78 7.60 2.34 22.83
N ALA A 79 8.40 3.03 23.65
CA ALA A 79 8.05 3.37 25.02
C ALA A 79 6.83 4.29 25.08
N ALA A 80 6.80 5.33 24.25
CA ALA A 80 5.66 6.25 24.16
C ALA A 80 4.40 5.55 23.68
N GLY A 81 4.51 4.68 22.65
CA GLY A 81 3.41 3.88 22.16
C GLY A 81 2.83 2.97 23.26
N ALA A 82 3.68 2.29 24.01
CA ALA A 82 3.24 1.44 25.13
C ALA A 82 2.52 2.23 26.23
N LYS A 83 2.97 3.45 26.52
CA LYS A 83 2.33 4.35 27.49
C LYS A 83 0.97 4.86 27.02
N ALA A 84 0.93 5.44 25.81
CA ALA A 84 -0.29 6.02 25.25
C ALA A 84 -1.39 4.97 25.01
N GLN A 85 -0.99 3.75 24.66
CA GLN A 85 -1.90 2.64 24.37
C GLN A 85 -2.78 2.24 25.58
N VAL A 86 -2.32 2.43 26.81
CA VAL A 86 -3.06 2.03 28.01
C VAL A 86 -4.42 2.74 28.09
N GLU A 87 -4.43 4.05 27.89
CA GLU A 87 -5.67 4.86 27.91
C GLU A 87 -6.50 4.63 26.64
N TRP A 88 -5.84 4.49 25.49
CA TRP A 88 -6.50 4.23 24.21
C TRP A 88 -7.24 2.90 24.19
N ALA A 89 -6.67 1.87 24.79
CA ALA A 89 -7.26 0.53 24.88
C ALA A 89 -8.61 0.48 25.61
N VAL A 90 -8.79 1.35 26.59
CA VAL A 90 -10.01 1.42 27.41
C VAL A 90 -10.96 2.52 26.97
N SER A 91 -10.58 3.33 25.97
CA SER A 91 -11.44 4.37 25.42
C SER A 91 -12.69 3.77 24.76
N ALA A 92 -13.79 4.53 24.75
CA ALA A 92 -15.04 4.07 24.15
C ALA A 92 -14.87 3.76 22.65
N PRO A 93 -15.46 2.66 22.14
CA PRO A 93 -15.41 2.33 20.70
C PRO A 93 -15.83 3.50 19.80
N ALA A 94 -16.87 4.26 20.19
CA ALA A 94 -17.34 5.40 19.44
C ALA A 94 -16.28 6.52 19.35
N ALA A 95 -15.50 6.77 20.41
CA ALA A 95 -14.42 7.76 20.40
C ALA A 95 -13.32 7.36 19.42
N ARG A 96 -12.95 6.07 19.40
CA ARG A 96 -11.98 5.55 18.41
C ARG A 96 -12.53 5.66 16.98
N ALA A 97 -13.77 5.23 16.75
CA ALA A 97 -14.42 5.32 15.43
C ALA A 97 -14.46 6.75 14.89
N GLN A 98 -14.64 7.76 15.77
CA GLN A 98 -14.68 9.15 15.38
C GLN A 98 -13.34 9.68 14.82
N VAL A 99 -12.21 9.17 15.30
CA VAL A 99 -10.88 9.52 14.73
C VAL A 99 -10.79 9.08 13.28
N PHE A 100 -11.21 7.84 12.95
CA PHE A 100 -11.15 7.33 11.58
C PHE A 100 -12.13 8.04 10.63
N ARG A 101 -13.30 8.45 11.14
CA ARG A 101 -14.23 9.26 10.35
C ARG A 101 -13.62 10.60 9.98
N ARG A 102 -13.03 11.31 10.96
CA ARG A 102 -12.31 12.57 10.70
C ARG A 102 -11.09 12.36 9.80
N ALA A 103 -10.36 11.26 9.95
CA ALA A 103 -9.23 10.94 9.07
C ALA A 103 -9.69 10.75 7.62
N ALA A 104 -10.83 10.11 7.39
CA ALA A 104 -11.41 9.99 6.05
C ALA A 104 -11.83 11.37 5.50
N ASP A 105 -12.46 12.23 6.30
CA ASP A 105 -12.82 13.59 5.90
C ASP A 105 -11.56 14.43 5.56
N VAL A 106 -10.48 14.30 6.35
CA VAL A 106 -9.18 14.96 6.08
C VAL A 106 -8.58 14.45 4.76
N MET A 107 -8.59 13.13 4.52
CA MET A 107 -8.11 12.56 3.26
C MET A 107 -8.90 13.07 2.06
N GLU A 108 -10.24 13.22 2.18
CA GLU A 108 -11.05 13.77 1.10
C GLU A 108 -10.71 15.24 0.84
N ALA A 109 -10.60 16.07 1.88
CA ALA A 109 -10.25 17.48 1.76
C ALA A 109 -8.86 17.70 1.16
N ARG A 110 -7.93 16.74 1.33
CA ARG A 110 -6.54 16.82 0.89
C ARG A 110 -6.21 15.87 -0.27
N ARG A 111 -7.24 15.38 -0.99
CA ARG A 111 -7.05 14.40 -2.08
C ARG A 111 -5.98 14.83 -3.08
N GLY A 112 -6.02 16.09 -3.53
CA GLY A 112 -5.06 16.61 -4.50
C GLY A 112 -3.62 16.54 -3.99
N GLU A 113 -3.37 16.98 -2.77
CA GLU A 113 -2.06 16.94 -2.10
C GLU A 113 -1.54 15.51 -1.96
N ILE A 114 -2.40 14.57 -1.52
CA ILE A 114 -2.03 13.16 -1.33
C ILE A 114 -1.67 12.51 -2.67
N VAL A 115 -2.47 12.74 -3.70
CA VAL A 115 -2.23 12.21 -5.05
C VAL A 115 -0.93 12.77 -5.63
N ASP A 116 -0.66 14.05 -5.46
CA ASP A 116 0.57 14.69 -5.96
C ASP A 116 1.82 14.16 -5.23
N TRP A 117 1.73 13.89 -3.92
CA TRP A 117 2.81 13.22 -3.18
C TRP A 117 3.07 11.81 -3.70
N LEU A 118 2.03 11.00 -3.94
CA LEU A 118 2.17 9.67 -4.52
C LEU A 118 2.84 9.70 -5.91
N ILE A 119 2.52 10.69 -6.73
CA ILE A 119 3.14 10.83 -8.06
C ILE A 119 4.62 11.18 -7.93
N LYS A 120 4.95 12.18 -7.12
CA LYS A 120 6.33 12.71 -7.07
C LYS A 120 7.30 11.83 -6.29
N GLU A 121 6.84 11.12 -5.24
CA GLU A 121 7.71 10.32 -4.39
C GLU A 121 7.81 8.86 -4.86
N SER A 122 6.67 8.21 -5.17
CA SER A 122 6.70 6.80 -5.59
C SER A 122 6.74 6.57 -7.11
N GLY A 123 6.75 7.64 -7.91
CA GLY A 123 6.66 7.53 -9.36
C GLY A 123 5.33 6.95 -9.85
N SER A 124 4.29 7.02 -9.03
CA SER A 124 2.95 6.58 -9.41
C SER A 124 2.43 7.38 -10.59
N THR A 125 1.90 6.72 -11.62
CA THR A 125 1.11 7.42 -12.63
C THR A 125 -0.14 8.02 -11.97
N ARG A 126 -0.71 9.05 -12.58
CA ARG A 126 -1.94 9.70 -12.06
C ARG A 126 -3.08 8.70 -11.86
N LEU A 127 -3.23 7.73 -12.76
CA LEU A 127 -4.18 6.64 -12.61
C LEU A 127 -3.94 5.85 -11.32
N LYS A 128 -2.70 5.37 -11.13
CA LYS A 128 -2.34 4.55 -9.94
C LYS A 128 -2.45 5.36 -8.65
N ALA A 129 -2.02 6.61 -8.64
CA ALA A 129 -2.10 7.47 -7.45
C ALA A 129 -3.55 7.69 -7.00
N ASN A 130 -4.48 7.91 -7.95
CA ASN A 130 -5.90 8.02 -7.64
C ASN A 130 -6.48 6.69 -7.12
N LEU A 131 -6.13 5.55 -7.74
CA LEU A 131 -6.56 4.24 -7.26
C LEU A 131 -6.05 3.96 -5.83
N GLU A 132 -4.80 4.28 -5.54
CA GLU A 132 -4.24 4.09 -4.20
C GLU A 132 -4.92 4.97 -3.16
N TRP A 133 -5.17 6.24 -3.50
CA TRP A 133 -5.92 7.13 -2.64
C TRP A 133 -7.31 6.57 -2.35
N GLU A 134 -8.04 6.14 -3.38
CA GLU A 134 -9.41 5.63 -3.29
C GLU A 134 -9.48 4.36 -2.40
N VAL A 135 -8.58 3.40 -2.62
CA VAL A 135 -8.53 2.18 -1.80
C VAL A 135 -8.17 2.51 -0.35
N THR A 136 -7.22 3.44 -0.14
CA THR A 136 -6.82 3.84 1.22
C THR A 136 -7.94 4.55 1.95
N HIS A 137 -8.64 5.46 1.28
CA HIS A 137 -9.80 6.17 1.82
C HIS A 137 -10.94 5.18 2.16
N THR A 138 -11.20 4.22 1.28
CA THR A 138 -12.18 3.15 1.53
C THR A 138 -11.84 2.34 2.77
N VAL A 139 -10.57 1.95 2.95
CA VAL A 139 -10.11 1.26 4.16
C VAL A 139 -10.29 2.13 5.40
N MET A 140 -10.02 3.43 5.31
CA MET A 140 -10.23 4.37 6.41
C MET A 140 -11.71 4.41 6.83
N LEU A 141 -12.63 4.49 5.84
CA LEU A 141 -14.08 4.44 6.09
C LEU A 141 -14.52 3.11 6.72
N TRP A 142 -14.08 1.97 6.20
CA TRP A 142 -14.39 0.66 6.79
C TRP A 142 -13.88 0.54 8.23
N THR A 143 -12.72 1.12 8.50
CA THR A 143 -12.12 1.11 9.84
C THR A 143 -13.00 1.80 10.90
N THR A 144 -13.92 2.69 10.50
CA THR A 144 -14.88 3.31 11.44
C THR A 144 -15.78 2.29 12.13
N SER A 145 -16.04 1.14 11.52
CA SER A 145 -16.88 0.08 12.11
C SER A 145 -16.08 -0.90 12.99
N VAL A 146 -14.76 -0.99 12.79
CA VAL A 146 -13.90 -1.98 13.45
C VAL A 146 -13.94 -1.91 14.99
N PRO A 147 -13.93 -0.73 15.65
CA PRO A 147 -14.03 -0.67 17.12
C PRO A 147 -15.28 -1.33 17.70
N HIS A 148 -16.37 -1.35 16.94
CA HIS A 148 -17.65 -1.93 17.35
C HIS A 148 -17.77 -3.42 17.00
N ALA A 149 -16.92 -3.94 16.11
CA ALA A 149 -16.91 -5.33 15.68
C ALA A 149 -16.11 -6.27 16.60
N VAL A 150 -15.52 -5.73 17.68
CA VAL A 150 -14.75 -6.54 18.64
C VAL A 150 -15.72 -7.26 19.58
N GLU A 151 -15.92 -8.55 19.35
CA GLU A 151 -16.86 -9.37 20.09
C GLU A 151 -16.20 -10.13 21.23
N SER A 152 -16.98 -10.32 22.31
CA SER A 152 -16.69 -11.24 23.43
C SER A 152 -17.63 -12.43 23.35
N ARG A 153 -17.23 -13.59 23.91
CA ARG A 153 -18.06 -14.80 23.89
C ARG A 153 -18.29 -15.32 25.29
N TYR A 154 -19.52 -15.74 25.54
CA TYR A 154 -19.87 -16.64 26.65
C TYR A 154 -19.83 -18.08 26.14
N ILE A 155 -19.11 -18.93 26.84
CA ILE A 155 -18.97 -20.34 26.49
C ILE A 155 -19.49 -21.18 27.70
N PRO A 156 -20.43 -22.13 27.50
CA PRO A 156 -20.87 -23.01 28.56
C PRO A 156 -19.71 -23.75 29.24
N SER A 157 -19.86 -24.08 30.49
CA SER A 157 -18.93 -24.90 31.26
C SER A 157 -19.60 -26.21 31.68
N ASP A 158 -18.85 -27.32 31.68
CA ASP A 158 -19.30 -28.59 32.22
C ASP A 158 -19.36 -28.57 33.74
N ILE A 159 -18.89 -27.50 34.39
CA ILE A 159 -18.93 -27.32 35.83
C ILE A 159 -20.17 -26.49 36.19
N THR A 160 -21.09 -27.07 36.98
CA THR A 160 -22.30 -26.39 37.43
C THR A 160 -21.99 -25.10 38.18
N GLY A 161 -22.64 -23.98 37.76
CA GLY A 161 -22.45 -22.65 38.35
C GLY A 161 -21.21 -21.89 37.85
N LYS A 162 -20.45 -22.46 36.90
CA LYS A 162 -19.30 -21.79 36.28
C LYS A 162 -19.68 -21.23 34.89
N GLU A 163 -19.28 -19.99 34.63
CA GLU A 163 -19.37 -19.36 33.33
C GLU A 163 -17.95 -19.09 32.75
N ASN A 164 -17.75 -19.36 31.48
CA ASN A 164 -16.52 -19.01 30.77
C ASN A 164 -16.77 -17.77 29.89
N GLN A 165 -15.93 -16.77 30.07
CA GLN A 165 -15.95 -15.53 29.23
C GLN A 165 -14.66 -15.42 28.47
N VAL A 166 -14.76 -15.30 27.15
CA VAL A 166 -13.63 -14.98 26.26
C VAL A 166 -13.72 -13.50 25.88
N ARG A 167 -12.74 -12.71 26.27
CA ARG A 167 -12.64 -11.28 25.94
C ARG A 167 -11.46 -11.03 25.04
N ARG A 168 -11.66 -10.30 23.93
CA ARG A 168 -10.58 -9.81 23.08
C ARG A 168 -10.02 -8.52 23.68
N LYS A 169 -8.70 -8.40 23.70
CA LYS A 169 -7.98 -7.21 24.16
C LYS A 169 -6.95 -6.81 23.12
N PRO A 170 -6.62 -5.50 23.01
CA PRO A 170 -5.46 -5.05 22.23
C PRO A 170 -4.19 -5.76 22.70
N VAL A 171 -3.28 -6.01 21.76
CA VAL A 171 -1.99 -6.66 22.06
C VAL A 171 -0.97 -5.70 22.65
N GLY A 172 -1.20 -4.38 22.55
CA GLY A 172 -0.31 -3.32 23.01
C GLY A 172 0.25 -2.51 21.85
N VAL A 173 1.49 -2.75 21.46
CA VAL A 173 2.15 -2.03 20.35
C VAL A 173 2.35 -2.96 19.16
N VAL A 174 2.02 -2.46 17.97
CA VAL A 174 2.26 -3.11 16.67
C VAL A 174 3.42 -2.40 15.97
N GLY A 175 4.42 -3.15 15.55
CA GLY A 175 5.46 -2.67 14.64
C GLY A 175 5.07 -2.94 13.20
N ALA A 176 5.03 -1.91 12.35
CA ALA A 176 4.71 -2.02 10.94
C ALA A 176 5.93 -1.64 10.07
N ILE A 177 6.26 -2.50 9.11
CA ILE A 177 7.31 -2.25 8.11
C ILE A 177 6.66 -2.32 6.74
N SER A 178 6.65 -1.22 6.00
CA SER A 178 5.92 -1.08 4.75
C SER A 178 6.83 -0.82 3.54
N PRO A 179 6.41 -1.26 2.33
CA PRO A 179 7.16 -1.12 1.10
C PRO A 179 6.89 0.24 0.42
N TRP A 180 7.60 0.46 -0.70
CA TRP A 180 7.55 1.69 -1.49
C TRP A 180 6.51 1.69 -2.62
N ASN A 181 5.99 0.54 -3.03
CA ASN A 181 5.19 0.45 -4.27
C ASN A 181 3.73 0.92 -4.15
N TRP A 182 3.09 0.66 -3.02
CA TRP A 182 1.78 1.19 -2.62
C TRP A 182 1.88 1.77 -1.21
N PRO A 183 2.71 2.82 -1.03
CA PRO A 183 3.19 3.22 0.29
C PRO A 183 2.08 3.67 1.22
N LEU A 184 1.15 4.49 0.75
CA LEU A 184 0.04 5.01 1.54
C LEU A 184 -0.90 3.88 1.96
N HIS A 185 -1.32 3.06 1.01
CA HIS A 185 -2.26 1.98 1.25
C HIS A 185 -1.68 0.88 2.14
N LEU A 186 -0.47 0.39 1.82
CA LEU A 186 0.13 -0.74 2.53
C LEU A 186 0.55 -0.40 3.96
N SER A 187 0.87 0.86 4.24
CA SER A 187 1.03 1.33 5.62
C SER A 187 -0.31 1.45 6.33
N ASN A 188 -1.29 2.11 5.70
CA ASN A 188 -2.58 2.37 6.31
C ASN A 188 -3.35 1.09 6.64
N ARG A 189 -3.28 0.04 5.82
CA ARG A 189 -3.96 -1.24 6.07
C ARG A 189 -3.50 -1.95 7.35
N THR A 190 -2.29 -1.61 7.87
CA THR A 190 -1.82 -2.06 9.18
C THR A 190 -2.13 -1.04 10.26
N ILE A 191 -1.87 0.26 10.00
CA ILE A 191 -2.01 1.35 10.98
C ILE A 191 -3.47 1.47 11.44
N ALA A 192 -4.37 1.67 10.49
CA ALA A 192 -5.76 2.01 10.80
C ALA A 192 -6.46 0.91 11.64
N PRO A 193 -6.52 -0.36 11.25
CA PRO A 193 -7.20 -1.37 12.04
C PRO A 193 -6.49 -1.66 13.38
N ALA A 194 -5.16 -1.57 13.46
CA ALA A 194 -4.44 -1.74 14.72
C ALA A 194 -4.82 -0.66 15.74
N LEU A 195 -4.83 0.62 15.32
CA LEU A 195 -5.28 1.74 16.16
C LEU A 195 -6.76 1.61 16.53
N ALA A 196 -7.62 1.19 15.60
CA ALA A 196 -9.06 1.08 15.81
C ALA A 196 -9.45 0.11 16.93
N VAL A 197 -8.70 -0.99 17.07
CA VAL A 197 -8.94 -1.96 18.13
C VAL A 197 -8.18 -1.66 19.44
N GLY A 198 -7.55 -0.45 19.52
CA GLY A 198 -6.95 0.04 20.77
C GLY A 198 -5.46 -0.25 20.94
N ASN A 199 -4.72 -0.57 19.87
CA ASN A 199 -3.27 -0.68 19.91
C ASN A 199 -2.62 0.68 19.63
N ALA A 200 -1.31 0.81 19.91
CA ALA A 200 -0.43 1.82 19.35
C ALA A 200 0.36 1.21 18.18
N VAL A 201 0.87 2.05 17.29
CA VAL A 201 1.63 1.62 16.10
C VAL A 201 2.93 2.42 15.97
N VAL A 202 4.03 1.72 15.72
CA VAL A 202 5.28 2.31 15.26
C VAL A 202 5.52 1.84 13.83
N VAL A 203 5.68 2.78 12.89
CA VAL A 203 5.84 2.48 11.47
C VAL A 203 7.26 2.77 11.03
N LYS A 204 7.84 1.85 10.30
CA LYS A 204 9.05 2.03 9.52
C LYS A 204 8.68 1.99 8.03
N PRO A 205 8.50 3.13 7.36
CA PRO A 205 8.27 3.16 5.92
C PRO A 205 9.53 2.75 5.15
N SER A 206 9.37 2.47 3.86
CA SER A 206 10.51 2.35 2.96
C SER A 206 11.30 3.65 2.90
N SER A 207 12.62 3.54 2.71
CA SER A 207 13.48 4.70 2.48
C SER A 207 13.22 5.41 1.14
N ASP A 208 12.59 4.72 0.18
CA ASP A 208 12.20 5.31 -1.11
C ASP A 208 10.87 6.10 -1.03
N THR A 209 10.10 5.97 0.06
CA THR A 209 8.78 6.61 0.21
C THR A 209 8.49 6.94 1.68
N PRO A 210 9.33 7.75 2.34
CA PRO A 210 9.15 8.09 3.76
C PRO A 210 7.90 8.94 4.01
N VAL A 211 7.56 9.84 3.08
CA VAL A 211 6.41 10.74 3.24
C VAL A 211 5.11 9.97 3.04
N THR A 212 4.91 9.39 1.86
CA THR A 212 3.66 8.70 1.53
C THR A 212 3.48 7.40 2.30
N GLY A 213 4.57 6.73 2.68
CA GLY A 213 4.54 5.51 3.48
C GLY A 213 4.41 5.71 4.99
N GLY A 214 4.51 6.96 5.49
CA GLY A 214 4.47 7.17 6.92
C GLY A 214 4.12 8.58 7.37
N LEU A 215 4.93 9.57 7.01
CA LEU A 215 4.83 10.93 7.55
C LEU A 215 3.50 11.61 7.20
N LEU A 216 3.03 11.42 5.97
CA LEU A 216 1.74 11.96 5.50
C LEU A 216 0.56 11.33 6.27
N LEU A 217 0.60 10.02 6.52
CA LEU A 217 -0.41 9.37 7.37
C LEU A 217 -0.39 9.90 8.79
N ALA A 218 0.79 10.16 9.35
CA ALA A 218 0.91 10.75 10.69
C ALA A 218 0.28 12.14 10.75
N LYS A 219 0.48 13.01 9.73
CA LYS A 219 -0.18 14.32 9.62
C LYS A 219 -1.71 14.18 9.54
N ILE A 220 -2.21 13.25 8.72
CA ILE A 220 -3.66 12.98 8.59
C ILE A 220 -4.26 12.55 9.94
N PHE A 221 -3.62 11.62 10.64
CA PHE A 221 -4.11 11.14 11.93
C PHE A 221 -4.01 12.22 13.04
N GLU A 222 -2.96 13.05 13.02
CA GLU A 222 -2.83 14.20 13.93
C GLU A 222 -3.97 15.20 13.71
N GLU A 223 -4.22 15.61 12.46
CA GLU A 223 -5.34 16.50 12.10
C GLU A 223 -6.71 15.89 12.46
N ALA A 224 -6.84 14.57 12.35
CA ALA A 224 -8.03 13.83 12.77
C ALA A 224 -8.19 13.72 14.29
N GLY A 225 -7.20 14.18 15.08
CA GLY A 225 -7.23 14.18 16.53
C GLY A 225 -6.89 12.83 17.17
N LEU A 226 -6.03 12.03 16.53
CA LEU A 226 -5.45 10.86 17.19
C LEU A 226 -4.60 11.31 18.37
N PRO A 227 -4.75 10.74 19.59
CA PRO A 227 -3.91 11.10 20.73
C PRO A 227 -2.42 10.90 20.46
N ALA A 228 -1.63 11.86 20.91
CA ALA A 228 -0.17 11.86 20.75
C ALA A 228 0.49 10.58 21.31
N GLY A 229 1.50 10.08 20.63
CA GLY A 229 2.23 8.87 21.00
C GLY A 229 1.64 7.54 20.53
N LEU A 230 0.37 7.53 20.05
CA LEU A 230 -0.24 6.31 19.50
C LEU A 230 0.29 5.91 18.12
N LEU A 231 0.75 6.86 17.34
CA LEU A 231 1.41 6.63 16.06
C LEU A 231 2.76 7.32 16.06
N SER A 232 3.83 6.56 15.81
CA SER A 232 5.18 7.10 15.54
C SER A 232 5.68 6.57 14.21
N VAL A 233 6.44 7.42 13.48
CA VAL A 233 7.07 7.04 12.22
C VAL A 233 8.58 7.15 12.35
N ILE A 234 9.26 6.04 12.11
CA ILE A 234 10.72 5.90 12.23
C ILE A 234 11.30 5.77 10.83
N VAL A 235 11.85 6.85 10.31
CA VAL A 235 12.56 6.86 9.03
C VAL A 235 14.02 6.53 9.27
N GLY A 236 14.48 5.43 8.70
CA GLY A 236 15.87 4.99 8.85
C GLY A 236 16.18 3.76 7.99
N ALA A 237 17.44 3.53 7.69
CA ALA A 237 17.88 2.40 6.89
C ALA A 237 17.57 1.07 7.58
N GLY A 238 17.09 0.10 6.79
CA GLY A 238 16.78 -1.24 7.30
C GLY A 238 18.01 -1.95 7.87
N SER A 239 19.20 -1.67 7.32
CA SER A 239 20.49 -2.20 7.79
C SER A 239 20.89 -1.67 9.17
N GLU A 240 20.38 -0.51 9.60
CA GLU A 240 20.77 0.13 10.86
C GLU A 240 19.77 -0.15 11.99
N ILE A 241 18.49 0.02 11.72
CA ILE A 241 17.44 -0.09 12.72
C ILE A 241 16.51 -1.29 12.55
N GLY A 242 16.58 -2.01 11.40
CA GLY A 242 15.63 -3.07 11.08
C GLY A 242 15.66 -4.24 12.06
N ASP A 243 16.83 -4.74 12.36
CA ASP A 243 17.01 -5.86 13.29
C ASP A 243 16.57 -5.48 14.71
N THR A 244 16.94 -4.25 15.14
CA THR A 244 16.51 -3.71 16.44
C THR A 244 15.00 -3.53 16.49
N PHE A 245 14.38 -3.06 15.41
CA PHE A 245 12.94 -2.90 15.31
C PHE A 245 12.20 -4.23 15.52
N VAL A 246 12.65 -5.29 14.86
CA VAL A 246 12.04 -6.62 14.96
C VAL A 246 12.30 -7.28 16.31
N SER A 247 13.52 -7.20 16.84
CA SER A 247 13.92 -7.83 18.10
C SER A 247 13.49 -7.07 19.37
N HIS A 248 13.06 -5.79 19.23
CA HIS A 248 12.71 -4.92 20.36
C HIS A 248 11.63 -5.57 21.27
N PRO A 249 11.76 -5.51 22.62
CA PRO A 249 10.88 -6.24 23.54
C PRO A 249 9.44 -5.70 23.60
N VAL A 250 9.15 -4.50 23.13
CA VAL A 250 7.81 -3.86 23.27
C VAL A 250 6.79 -4.36 22.24
N PRO A 251 7.04 -4.36 20.91
CA PRO A 251 6.01 -4.77 19.96
C PRO A 251 5.68 -6.25 20.08
N ARG A 252 4.38 -6.56 20.13
CA ARG A 252 3.83 -7.93 20.21
C ARG A 252 3.51 -8.51 18.84
N VAL A 253 3.30 -7.65 17.86
CA VAL A 253 3.05 -8.02 16.47
C VAL A 253 4.01 -7.24 15.60
N ILE A 254 4.63 -7.91 14.63
CA ILE A 254 5.37 -7.30 13.53
C ILE A 254 4.59 -7.59 12.26
N SER A 255 4.11 -6.54 11.62
CA SER A 255 3.49 -6.61 10.29
C SER A 255 4.51 -6.14 9.26
N PHE A 256 4.84 -7.01 8.32
CA PHE A 256 5.81 -6.73 7.26
C PHE A 256 5.19 -6.96 5.90
N THR A 257 5.34 -5.98 5.01
CA THR A 257 5.10 -6.16 3.57
C THR A 257 6.37 -5.84 2.81
N GLY A 258 6.83 -6.77 1.97
CA GLY A 258 8.07 -6.61 1.20
C GLY A 258 8.58 -7.90 0.60
N SER A 259 9.88 -7.96 0.31
CA SER A 259 10.47 -9.11 -0.38
C SER A 259 10.52 -10.37 0.49
N THR A 260 10.36 -11.53 -0.14
CA THR A 260 10.42 -12.85 0.52
C THR A 260 11.72 -13.10 1.30
N PRO A 261 12.92 -12.76 0.79
CA PRO A 261 14.15 -12.94 1.57
C PRO A 261 14.18 -12.13 2.86
N VAL A 262 13.73 -10.86 2.83
CA VAL A 262 13.66 -10.01 4.03
C VAL A 262 12.63 -10.55 5.02
N GLY A 263 11.45 -10.95 4.55
CA GLY A 263 10.42 -11.54 5.40
C GLY A 263 10.87 -12.81 6.12
N ARG A 264 11.61 -13.69 5.44
CA ARG A 264 12.25 -14.86 6.07
C ARG A 264 13.24 -14.47 7.17
N GLY A 265 14.05 -13.42 6.93
CA GLY A 265 14.97 -12.87 7.94
C GLY A 265 14.23 -12.34 9.17
N ILE A 266 13.15 -11.58 8.95
CA ILE A 266 12.28 -11.05 10.01
C ILE A 266 11.67 -12.18 10.86
N ALA A 267 11.14 -13.22 10.23
CA ALA A 267 10.58 -14.37 10.94
C ALA A 267 11.63 -15.08 11.81
N ALA A 268 12.82 -15.31 11.24
CA ALA A 268 13.92 -15.93 11.95
C ALA A 268 14.42 -15.09 13.14
N LEU A 269 14.48 -13.77 12.96
CA LEU A 269 14.90 -12.83 14.02
C LEU A 269 13.84 -12.71 15.12
N ALA A 270 12.57 -12.62 14.75
CA ALA A 270 11.46 -12.58 15.71
C ALA A 270 11.37 -13.83 16.58
N ALA A 271 11.70 -15.01 16.01
CA ALA A 271 11.75 -16.27 16.75
C ALA A 271 12.87 -16.30 17.81
N LYS A 272 13.93 -15.50 17.64
CA LYS A 272 15.05 -15.36 18.59
C LYS A 272 14.88 -14.23 19.60
N ALA A 273 13.83 -13.41 19.46
CA ALA A 273 13.60 -12.28 20.35
C ALA A 273 13.29 -12.74 21.78
N SER A 274 13.54 -11.86 22.77
CA SER A 274 13.29 -12.14 24.19
C SER A 274 11.83 -12.42 24.54
N ILE A 275 10.91 -12.02 23.65
CA ILE A 275 9.47 -12.31 23.75
C ILE A 275 8.98 -12.96 22.46
N ILE A 276 8.03 -13.87 22.58
CA ILE A 276 7.36 -14.45 21.41
C ILE A 276 6.48 -13.38 20.77
N LYS A 277 6.71 -13.10 19.48
CA LYS A 277 5.94 -12.15 18.67
C LYS A 277 5.13 -12.89 17.63
N ARG A 278 3.96 -12.34 17.33
CA ARG A 278 3.28 -12.66 16.07
C ARG A 278 3.96 -11.92 14.93
N VAL A 279 4.19 -12.60 13.81
CA VAL A 279 4.74 -12.02 12.61
C VAL A 279 3.74 -12.26 11.48
N ASP A 280 3.20 -11.19 10.92
CA ASP A 280 2.32 -11.22 9.76
C ASP A 280 3.12 -10.76 8.54
N LEU A 281 3.27 -11.65 7.55
CA LEU A 281 4.14 -11.46 6.39
C LEU A 281 3.30 -11.41 5.11
N GLU A 282 3.40 -10.29 4.41
CA GLU A 282 2.88 -10.09 3.06
C GLU A 282 4.07 -9.96 2.12
N LEU A 283 4.28 -10.95 1.27
CA LEU A 283 5.50 -11.15 0.51
C LEU A 283 5.25 -11.03 -0.99
N GLY A 284 6.23 -11.43 -1.80
CA GLY A 284 6.13 -11.44 -3.25
C GLY A 284 5.19 -12.51 -3.78
N GLY A 285 4.88 -12.42 -5.07
CA GLY A 285 4.01 -13.35 -5.77
C GLY A 285 4.50 -13.68 -7.18
N ASN A 286 3.92 -14.71 -7.78
CA ASN A 286 4.19 -15.13 -9.16
C ASN A 286 2.88 -15.48 -9.85
N ALA A 287 1.95 -14.52 -9.90
CA ALA A 287 0.57 -14.70 -10.33
C ALA A 287 0.46 -15.17 -11.78
N PRO A 288 -0.24 -16.30 -12.06
CA PRO A 288 -0.55 -16.73 -13.40
C PRO A 288 -1.82 -16.05 -13.93
N PHE A 289 -1.83 -15.73 -15.22
CA PHE A 289 -3.00 -15.34 -15.98
C PHE A 289 -3.20 -16.35 -17.12
N VAL A 290 -4.29 -17.09 -17.08
CA VAL A 290 -4.54 -18.20 -18.00
C VAL A 290 -5.58 -17.79 -19.03
N VAL A 291 -5.26 -18.00 -20.31
CA VAL A 291 -6.14 -17.73 -21.46
C VAL A 291 -6.46 -19.05 -22.14
N LEU A 292 -7.72 -19.49 -22.05
CA LEU A 292 -8.23 -20.70 -22.68
C LEU A 292 -8.72 -20.42 -24.10
N ALA A 293 -8.91 -21.47 -24.89
CA ALA A 293 -9.32 -21.37 -26.30
C ALA A 293 -10.69 -20.73 -26.52
N ASP A 294 -11.57 -20.80 -25.53
CA ASP A 294 -12.94 -20.23 -25.56
C ASP A 294 -13.03 -18.83 -24.91
N ALA A 295 -11.89 -18.25 -24.50
CA ALA A 295 -11.88 -16.93 -23.90
C ALA A 295 -12.24 -15.83 -24.92
N ASP A 296 -12.92 -14.77 -24.44
CA ASP A 296 -12.98 -13.51 -25.17
C ASP A 296 -11.59 -12.85 -25.19
N LEU A 297 -10.92 -12.93 -26.33
CA LEU A 297 -9.54 -12.47 -26.47
C LEU A 297 -9.38 -10.96 -26.31
N ASP A 298 -10.37 -10.17 -26.65
CA ASP A 298 -10.30 -8.72 -26.50
C ASP A 298 -10.36 -8.33 -25.02
N GLN A 299 -11.25 -8.93 -24.24
CA GLN A 299 -11.28 -8.77 -22.79
C GLN A 299 -10.04 -9.34 -22.12
N ALA A 300 -9.55 -10.50 -22.55
CA ALA A 300 -8.34 -11.11 -22.02
C ALA A 300 -7.10 -10.23 -22.24
N VAL A 301 -6.99 -9.58 -23.41
CA VAL A 301 -5.89 -8.65 -23.71
C VAL A 301 -5.94 -7.42 -22.80
N GLU A 302 -7.11 -6.76 -22.66
CA GLU A 302 -7.23 -5.59 -21.78
C GLU A 302 -6.96 -5.94 -20.31
N ALA A 303 -7.47 -7.08 -19.84
CA ALA A 303 -7.20 -7.57 -18.48
C ALA A 303 -5.71 -7.87 -18.26
N ALA A 304 -5.05 -8.51 -19.24
CA ALA A 304 -3.62 -8.80 -19.17
C ALA A 304 -2.76 -7.52 -19.18
N VAL A 305 -3.14 -6.52 -20.00
CA VAL A 305 -2.46 -5.21 -20.05
C VAL A 305 -2.59 -4.50 -18.71
N PHE A 306 -3.79 -4.36 -18.18
CA PHE A 306 -4.02 -3.71 -16.89
C PHE A 306 -3.30 -4.45 -15.75
N GLY A 307 -3.52 -5.76 -15.64
CA GLY A 307 -2.96 -6.57 -14.57
C GLY A 307 -1.44 -6.71 -14.60
N LYS A 308 -0.80 -6.54 -15.79
CA LYS A 308 0.66 -6.58 -15.91
C LYS A 308 1.31 -5.22 -15.75
N PHE A 309 0.73 -4.15 -16.29
CA PHE A 309 1.43 -2.88 -16.46
C PHE A 309 0.98 -1.76 -15.52
N LEU A 310 -0.08 -1.96 -14.73
CA LEU A 310 -0.41 -1.01 -13.67
C LEU A 310 0.81 -0.80 -12.76
N HIS A 311 1.14 0.46 -12.49
CA HIS A 311 2.35 0.85 -11.74
C HIS A 311 3.64 0.20 -12.29
N GLN A 312 3.77 0.14 -13.59
CA GLN A 312 4.92 -0.46 -14.30
C GLN A 312 5.18 -1.92 -13.90
N GLY A 313 4.16 -2.66 -13.43
CA GLY A 313 4.31 -4.02 -12.91
C GLY A 313 5.01 -4.13 -11.55
N GLN A 314 5.23 -3.03 -10.84
CA GLN A 314 5.86 -3.00 -9.52
C GLN A 314 4.84 -3.32 -8.40
N ILE A 315 4.06 -4.39 -8.57
CA ILE A 315 3.00 -4.79 -7.65
C ILE A 315 3.10 -6.29 -7.38
N CYS A 316 2.94 -6.71 -6.11
CA CYS A 316 2.97 -8.11 -5.70
C CYS A 316 1.85 -8.96 -6.34
N ILE A 317 0.72 -8.34 -6.70
CA ILE A 317 -0.41 -8.98 -7.39
C ILE A 317 -0.37 -8.80 -8.91
N ALA A 318 0.68 -8.18 -9.47
CA ALA A 318 0.82 -8.04 -10.92
C ALA A 318 0.88 -9.41 -11.58
N ILE A 319 0.25 -9.53 -12.75
CA ILE A 319 0.38 -10.72 -13.59
C ILE A 319 1.86 -10.93 -13.90
N ASN A 320 2.40 -12.08 -13.50
CA ASN A 320 3.80 -12.40 -13.72
C ASN A 320 3.99 -13.35 -14.89
N ARG A 321 3.05 -14.29 -15.08
CA ARG A 321 3.05 -15.27 -16.19
C ARG A 321 1.74 -15.19 -16.96
N ILE A 322 1.81 -14.95 -18.26
CA ILE A 322 0.66 -15.02 -19.16
C ILE A 322 0.71 -16.38 -19.86
N ILE A 323 -0.19 -17.30 -19.53
CA ILE A 323 -0.20 -18.69 -19.97
C ILE A 323 -1.37 -18.86 -20.94
N VAL A 324 -1.06 -19.14 -22.21
CA VAL A 324 -2.05 -19.12 -23.29
C VAL A 324 -2.13 -20.48 -23.96
N GLU A 325 -3.36 -21.01 -24.13
CA GLU A 325 -3.63 -22.25 -24.83
C GLU A 325 -3.19 -22.16 -26.29
N GLU A 326 -2.54 -23.22 -26.81
CA GLU A 326 -1.97 -23.34 -28.16
C GLU A 326 -2.88 -22.76 -29.25
N ARG A 327 -4.16 -23.11 -29.23
CA ARG A 327 -5.12 -22.75 -30.30
C ARG A 327 -5.29 -21.25 -30.50
N VAL A 328 -5.14 -20.45 -29.42
CA VAL A 328 -5.35 -18.99 -29.45
C VAL A 328 -4.04 -18.22 -29.23
N TYR A 329 -2.93 -18.92 -29.02
CA TYR A 329 -1.65 -18.33 -28.66
C TYR A 329 -1.20 -17.23 -29.63
N HIS A 330 -1.12 -17.51 -30.91
CA HIS A 330 -0.62 -16.54 -31.89
C HIS A 330 -1.54 -15.33 -31.99
N THR A 331 -2.86 -15.54 -32.02
CA THR A 331 -3.82 -14.44 -32.08
C THR A 331 -3.75 -13.58 -30.82
N PHE A 332 -3.62 -14.19 -29.64
CA PHE A 332 -3.49 -13.45 -28.39
C PHE A 332 -2.19 -12.65 -28.36
N VAL A 333 -1.04 -13.26 -28.70
CA VAL A 333 0.28 -12.60 -28.72
C VAL A 333 0.27 -11.38 -29.63
N ASP A 334 -0.29 -11.50 -30.84
CA ASP A 334 -0.37 -10.41 -31.80
C ASP A 334 -1.20 -9.25 -31.27
N ARG A 335 -2.43 -9.53 -30.78
CA ARG A 335 -3.32 -8.50 -30.19
C ARG A 335 -2.70 -7.86 -28.97
N PHE A 336 -2.16 -8.67 -28.05
CA PHE A 336 -1.52 -8.20 -26.82
C PHE A 336 -0.33 -7.29 -27.12
N THR A 337 0.56 -7.72 -28.02
CA THR A 337 1.76 -6.93 -28.40
C THR A 337 1.35 -5.60 -29.04
N GLN A 338 0.38 -5.61 -29.95
CA GLN A 338 -0.15 -4.38 -30.58
C GLN A 338 -0.78 -3.42 -29.55
N ARG A 339 -1.49 -3.99 -28.55
CA ARG A 339 -2.11 -3.19 -27.49
C ARG A 339 -1.07 -2.60 -26.54
N VAL A 340 -0.08 -3.41 -26.13
CA VAL A 340 1.02 -2.97 -25.27
C VAL A 340 1.88 -1.90 -25.94
N ALA A 341 2.11 -2.00 -27.25
CA ALA A 341 2.88 -0.99 -28.01
C ALA A 341 2.23 0.42 -28.01
N LYS A 342 0.94 0.50 -27.69
CA LYS A 342 0.20 1.78 -27.60
C LYS A 342 0.23 2.40 -26.20
N LEU A 343 0.84 1.72 -25.20
CA LEU A 343 0.93 2.26 -23.86
C LEU A 343 1.91 3.45 -23.85
N LYS A 344 1.44 4.59 -23.36
CA LYS A 344 2.29 5.77 -23.18
C LYS A 344 3.21 5.54 -21.98
N ALA A 345 4.51 5.65 -22.21
CA ALA A 345 5.56 5.68 -21.20
C ALA A 345 6.13 7.09 -21.08
N GLY A 346 6.35 7.60 -19.88
CA GLY A 346 6.89 8.94 -19.67
C GLY A 346 6.49 9.57 -18.34
N ASP A 347 6.19 10.87 -18.37
CA ASP A 347 5.86 11.67 -17.19
C ASP A 347 4.64 11.12 -16.46
N PRO A 348 4.78 10.70 -15.18
CA PRO A 348 3.68 10.14 -14.42
C PRO A 348 2.57 11.15 -14.07
N ARG A 349 2.84 12.46 -14.23
CA ARG A 349 1.87 13.54 -14.02
C ARG A 349 0.84 13.62 -15.14
N ASP A 350 1.18 13.16 -16.34
CA ASP A 350 0.27 13.18 -17.48
C ASP A 350 -0.87 12.19 -17.29
N GLY A 351 -2.09 12.61 -17.63
CA GLY A 351 -3.31 11.83 -17.40
C GLY A 351 -3.41 10.53 -18.18
N ASP A 352 -2.70 10.43 -19.31
CA ASP A 352 -2.70 9.28 -20.23
C ASP A 352 -1.44 8.39 -20.10
N THR A 353 -0.47 8.77 -19.26
CA THR A 353 0.70 7.96 -19.00
C THR A 353 0.31 6.71 -18.20
N MET A 354 0.63 5.54 -18.77
CA MET A 354 0.42 4.23 -18.14
C MET A 354 1.69 3.67 -17.52
N ILE A 355 2.85 3.98 -18.10
CA ILE A 355 4.15 3.52 -17.66
C ILE A 355 4.96 4.73 -17.16
N GLY A 356 5.11 4.85 -15.87
CA GLY A 356 5.96 5.83 -15.21
C GLY A 356 7.36 5.27 -14.91
N PRO A 357 8.14 5.91 -14.02
CA PRO A 357 9.49 5.50 -13.68
C PRO A 357 9.52 4.25 -12.79
N ILE A 358 10.59 3.48 -12.90
CA ILE A 358 11.02 2.51 -11.88
C ILE A 358 11.48 3.30 -10.66
N ILE A 359 11.21 2.78 -9.46
CA ILE A 359 11.39 3.53 -8.21
C ILE A 359 12.83 4.03 -7.97
N ASN A 360 13.84 3.24 -8.35
CA ASN A 360 15.24 3.62 -8.15
C ASN A 360 16.17 2.85 -9.10
N ASN A 361 17.43 3.31 -9.15
CA ASN A 361 18.45 2.70 -10.00
C ASN A 361 18.69 1.20 -9.69
N SER A 362 18.67 0.80 -8.43
CA SER A 362 18.90 -0.61 -8.05
C SER A 362 17.85 -1.53 -8.68
N GLN A 363 16.58 -1.14 -8.65
CA GLN A 363 15.50 -1.92 -9.28
C GLN A 363 15.61 -1.89 -10.81
N LEU A 364 15.94 -0.75 -11.41
CA LEU A 364 16.14 -0.64 -12.85
C LEU A 364 17.27 -1.58 -13.31
N GLN A 365 18.41 -1.59 -12.62
CA GLN A 365 19.54 -2.47 -12.98
C GLN A 365 19.19 -3.96 -12.87
N LYS A 366 18.38 -4.35 -11.86
CA LYS A 366 17.87 -5.73 -11.75
C LYS A 366 17.00 -6.10 -12.93
N LEU A 367 16.09 -5.21 -13.36
CA LEU A 367 15.24 -5.44 -14.54
C LEU A 367 16.06 -5.54 -15.82
N MET A 368 17.05 -4.67 -16.00
CA MET A 368 17.95 -4.73 -17.15
C MET A 368 18.78 -6.01 -17.19
N ALA A 369 19.24 -6.50 -16.05
CA ALA A 369 19.92 -7.79 -15.95
C ALA A 369 18.98 -8.96 -16.33
N ARG A 370 17.71 -8.90 -15.86
CA ARG A 370 16.69 -9.89 -16.16
C ARG A 370 16.32 -9.91 -17.66
N ILE A 371 16.28 -8.76 -18.32
CA ILE A 371 16.08 -8.67 -19.77
C ILE A 371 17.22 -9.34 -20.54
N ARG A 372 18.48 -9.11 -20.13
CA ARG A 372 19.66 -9.77 -20.76
C ARG A 372 19.57 -11.29 -20.58
N ARG A 373 19.34 -11.75 -19.36
CA ARG A 373 19.23 -13.18 -19.05
C ARG A 373 18.09 -13.84 -19.82
N ALA A 374 16.92 -13.20 -19.93
CA ALA A 374 15.82 -13.76 -20.71
C ALA A 374 16.20 -14.00 -22.18
N ARG A 375 17.00 -13.11 -22.78
CA ARG A 375 17.52 -13.30 -24.15
C ARG A 375 18.54 -14.43 -24.21
N ASP A 376 19.43 -14.52 -23.23
CA ASP A 376 20.46 -15.59 -23.14
C ASP A 376 19.80 -16.95 -22.93
N ASP A 377 18.68 -17.02 -22.19
CA ASP A 377 17.87 -18.23 -22.01
C ASP A 377 17.05 -18.62 -23.25
N GLY A 378 17.12 -17.84 -24.34
CA GLY A 378 16.43 -18.12 -25.60
C GLY A 378 15.01 -17.54 -25.71
N CYS A 379 14.55 -16.70 -24.78
CA CYS A 379 13.31 -15.98 -24.96
C CYS A 379 13.40 -15.01 -26.14
N LYS A 380 12.37 -15.00 -27.00
CA LYS A 380 12.27 -14.03 -28.07
C LYS A 380 11.57 -12.77 -27.57
N GLN A 381 12.28 -11.65 -27.54
CA GLN A 381 11.67 -10.35 -27.29
C GLN A 381 10.96 -9.86 -28.54
N VAL A 382 9.64 -9.63 -28.44
CA VAL A 382 8.79 -9.14 -29.56
C VAL A 382 8.45 -7.66 -29.42
N LEU A 383 8.56 -7.11 -28.19
CA LEU A 383 8.42 -5.68 -27.90
C LEU A 383 9.39 -5.28 -26.78
N GLY A 384 9.86 -4.03 -26.81
CA GLY A 384 10.69 -3.45 -25.76
C GLY A 384 11.58 -2.33 -26.29
N GLY A 385 12.40 -1.76 -25.42
CA GLY A 385 13.34 -0.67 -25.74
C GLY A 385 14.33 -0.46 -24.60
N GLY A 386 15.23 0.49 -24.76
CA GLY A 386 16.09 0.98 -23.69
C GLY A 386 15.34 1.88 -22.72
N PRO A 387 15.82 2.03 -21.46
CA PRO A 387 15.24 2.98 -20.53
C PRO A 387 15.58 4.42 -20.94
N ASP A 388 14.67 5.35 -20.65
CA ASP A 388 14.91 6.79 -20.65
C ASP A 388 14.84 7.28 -19.19
N GLY A 389 15.99 7.67 -18.62
CA GLY A 389 16.11 7.82 -17.18
C GLY A 389 15.71 6.56 -16.44
N PHE A 390 14.73 6.66 -15.56
CA PHE A 390 14.16 5.48 -14.87
C PHE A 390 12.88 4.95 -15.54
N VAL A 391 12.42 5.53 -16.63
CA VAL A 391 11.27 5.02 -17.38
C VAL A 391 11.71 3.86 -18.27
N LEU A 392 11.35 2.64 -17.89
CA LEU A 392 11.58 1.44 -18.67
C LEU A 392 10.32 1.13 -19.49
N PRO A 393 10.37 1.18 -20.85
CA PRO A 393 9.20 0.87 -21.64
C PRO A 393 8.75 -0.57 -21.45
N PRO A 394 7.49 -0.91 -21.77
CA PRO A 394 6.98 -2.27 -21.63
C PRO A 394 7.72 -3.24 -22.56
N HIS A 395 7.98 -4.43 -22.05
CA HIS A 395 8.63 -5.53 -22.79
C HIS A 395 7.68 -6.72 -22.88
N VAL A 396 7.66 -7.38 -24.04
CA VAL A 396 6.91 -8.63 -24.24
C VAL A 396 7.89 -9.69 -24.73
N PHE A 397 7.89 -10.83 -24.06
CA PHE A 397 8.71 -12.00 -24.36
C PHE A 397 7.83 -13.20 -24.71
N VAL A 398 8.19 -13.91 -25.78
CA VAL A 398 7.59 -15.18 -26.20
C VAL A 398 8.64 -16.29 -26.20
N ASN A 399 8.23 -17.52 -26.46
CA ASN A 399 9.09 -18.71 -26.31
C ASN A 399 9.60 -18.88 -24.85
N VAL A 400 8.77 -18.53 -23.88
CA VAL A 400 9.08 -18.63 -22.46
C VAL A 400 8.54 -19.95 -21.93
N THR A 401 9.37 -20.65 -21.13
CA THR A 401 8.95 -21.85 -20.40
C THR A 401 8.91 -21.59 -18.90
N ASN A 402 8.18 -22.41 -18.15
CA ASN A 402 8.06 -22.26 -16.68
C ASN A 402 9.40 -22.42 -15.93
N GLN A 403 10.42 -23.03 -16.55
CA GLN A 403 11.74 -23.25 -15.96
C GLN A 403 12.68 -22.06 -16.12
N MET A 404 12.40 -21.16 -17.06
CA MET A 404 13.20 -19.94 -17.27
C MET A 404 13.01 -18.96 -16.13
N GLU A 405 14.07 -18.28 -15.70
CA GLU A 405 14.01 -17.31 -14.59
C GLU A 405 12.91 -16.27 -14.77
N LEU A 406 12.70 -15.79 -16.01
CA LEU A 406 11.68 -14.79 -16.31
C LEU A 406 10.25 -15.24 -15.95
N ALA A 407 9.98 -16.56 -15.93
CA ALA A 407 8.70 -17.13 -15.51
C ALA A 407 8.71 -17.68 -14.07
N ALA A 408 9.87 -18.17 -13.62
CA ALA A 408 9.98 -18.83 -12.32
C ALA A 408 10.05 -17.84 -11.14
N GLU A 409 10.60 -16.63 -11.38
CA GLU A 409 10.84 -15.63 -10.34
C GLU A 409 9.94 -14.42 -10.51
N GLU A 410 9.57 -13.76 -9.38
CA GLU A 410 8.84 -12.51 -9.40
C GLU A 410 9.59 -11.43 -10.17
N ILE A 411 8.95 -10.81 -11.17
CA ILE A 411 9.59 -9.82 -12.06
C ILE A 411 9.68 -8.44 -11.41
N PHE A 412 8.57 -7.97 -10.86
CA PHE A 412 8.40 -6.64 -10.25
C PHE A 412 8.75 -5.47 -11.20
N GLY A 413 8.30 -5.57 -12.44
CA GLY A 413 8.60 -4.60 -13.49
C GLY A 413 7.80 -4.84 -14.77
N PRO A 414 7.98 -3.97 -15.81
CA PRO A 414 7.16 -3.97 -17.02
C PRO A 414 7.59 -5.02 -18.06
N LEU A 415 7.90 -6.23 -17.61
CA LEU A 415 8.29 -7.35 -18.46
C LEU A 415 7.19 -8.41 -18.47
N ALA A 416 6.62 -8.71 -19.63
CA ALA A 416 5.51 -9.64 -19.82
C ALA A 416 5.96 -10.92 -20.52
N PRO A 417 6.22 -12.03 -19.81
CA PRO A 417 6.43 -13.33 -20.43
C PRO A 417 5.10 -13.96 -20.83
N VAL A 418 5.03 -14.44 -22.09
CA VAL A 418 3.87 -15.17 -22.63
C VAL A 418 4.30 -16.61 -22.93
N LEU A 419 3.68 -17.53 -22.20
CA LEU A 419 3.92 -18.96 -22.27
C LEU A 419 2.84 -19.63 -23.10
N ARG A 420 3.22 -20.66 -23.85
CA ARG A 420 2.35 -21.47 -24.67
C ARG A 420 2.11 -22.84 -24.01
N VAL A 421 0.87 -23.26 -23.89
CA VAL A 421 0.49 -24.56 -23.33
C VAL A 421 -0.55 -25.27 -24.20
#